data_7044212ae7acfa2bd04dadde4453df28
#
_entry.id   7044212ae7acfa2bd04dadde4453df28
#
_cell.length_a   1.000
_cell.length_b   1.000
_cell.length_c   1.000
_cell.angle_alpha   90.00
_cell.angle_beta   90.00
_cell.angle_gamma   90.00
#
_symmetry.space_group_name_H-M   'P 1'
#
loop_
_entity.id
_entity.type
_entity.pdbx_description
1 polymer ?
#
loop_
_entity_poly.entity_id
_entity_poly.type
_entity_poly.pdbx_seq_one_letter_code
_entity_poly.pdbx_strand_id
1 'polypeptide(L)'
;MDPDPAHANEDLWVFAYGSLMWRPDFPFVQRVEARLVGAHRALCVYSFVHRGTAERPGLVLGLDRGGTCRGIAYRVSVTERADVIAYLRKREQVTSVYREVIRPIWLRTQPGQRVTGLCYMVDRGHPQYAGRLSLEQQLHHVRQGHGVSGANRDYVTSTVAALEQLGYRETELHLLAQLLGRQRSDVRGQMSDCKD
;
A
#
# COMPACT_ATOMS: atom_id res chain seq x y z
N MET A 1 15.47 -17.48 -4.22
CA MET A 1 16.57 -17.06 -3.33
C MET A 1 15.96 -16.24 -2.20
N ASP A 2 16.39 -16.46 -0.95
CA ASP A 2 15.89 -15.69 0.22
C ASP A 2 16.35 -14.22 0.11
N PRO A 3 15.50 -13.22 0.35
CA PRO A 3 15.88 -11.80 0.31
C PRO A 3 16.79 -11.39 1.47
N ASP A 4 16.84 -12.19 2.54
CA ASP A 4 17.69 -12.01 3.72
C ASP A 4 18.42 -13.32 4.08
N PRO A 5 19.42 -13.72 3.31
CA PRO A 5 20.09 -15.01 3.52
C PRO A 5 20.86 -15.07 4.85
N ALA A 6 21.25 -13.94 5.42
CA ALA A 6 21.93 -13.90 6.72
C ALA A 6 21.02 -14.35 7.88
N HIS A 7 19.70 -14.23 7.72
CA HIS A 7 18.69 -14.59 8.73
C HIS A 7 17.73 -15.66 8.20
N ALA A 8 18.17 -16.51 7.25
CA ALA A 8 17.30 -17.49 6.60
C ALA A 8 16.71 -18.54 7.56
N ASN A 9 17.36 -18.77 8.70
CA ASN A 9 16.94 -19.70 9.75
C ASN A 9 16.14 -19.01 10.90
N GLU A 10 15.77 -17.76 10.72
CA GLU A 10 15.00 -16.97 11.68
C GLU A 10 13.62 -16.64 11.14
N ASP A 11 12.71 -16.22 12.02
CA ASP A 11 11.40 -15.69 11.63
C ASP A 11 11.56 -14.49 10.69
N LEU A 12 10.71 -14.42 9.68
CA LEU A 12 10.69 -13.30 8.74
C LEU A 12 9.79 -12.17 9.25
N TRP A 13 10.30 -10.96 9.28
CA TRP A 13 9.47 -9.78 9.43
C TRP A 13 9.12 -9.18 8.07
N VAL A 14 7.85 -8.84 7.86
CA VAL A 14 7.32 -8.20 6.64
C VAL A 14 6.67 -6.88 6.99
N PHE A 15 7.07 -5.78 6.35
CA PHE A 15 6.47 -4.46 6.55
C PHE A 15 5.34 -4.20 5.55
N ALA A 16 4.16 -3.99 6.07
CA ALA A 16 2.94 -3.67 5.31
C ALA A 16 2.59 -2.19 5.43
N TYR A 17 2.37 -1.52 4.31
CA TYR A 17 2.04 -0.10 4.24
C TYR A 17 0.83 0.22 3.35
N GLY A 18 0.35 -0.73 2.58
CA GLY A 18 -0.80 -0.66 1.67
C GLY A 18 -1.80 -1.78 1.97
N SER A 19 -2.29 -2.44 0.93
CA SER A 19 -3.33 -3.47 1.05
C SER A 19 -2.98 -4.62 1.98
N LEU A 20 -1.69 -4.93 2.17
CA LEU A 20 -1.23 -5.92 3.14
C LEU A 20 -1.59 -5.56 4.60
N MET A 21 -1.88 -4.29 4.93
CA MET A 21 -2.26 -3.91 6.29
C MET A 21 -3.59 -4.54 6.72
N TRP A 22 -4.54 -4.69 5.78
CA TRP A 22 -5.88 -5.24 6.05
C TRP A 22 -6.15 -6.56 5.33
N ARG A 23 -5.31 -6.93 4.38
CA ARG A 23 -5.43 -8.14 3.57
C ARG A 23 -4.05 -8.78 3.34
N PRO A 24 -3.43 -9.33 4.40
CA PRO A 24 -2.12 -10.00 4.27
C PRO A 24 -2.22 -11.26 3.40
N ASP A 25 -3.26 -12.09 3.59
CA ASP A 25 -3.52 -13.35 2.88
C ASP A 25 -2.34 -14.35 2.99
N PHE A 26 -1.53 -14.27 4.06
CA PHE A 26 -0.48 -15.22 4.42
C PHE A 26 -0.47 -15.50 5.93
N PRO A 27 0.04 -16.66 6.39
CA PRO A 27 0.13 -16.96 7.81
C PRO A 27 1.15 -16.07 8.52
N PHE A 28 0.84 -15.67 9.76
CA PHE A 28 1.75 -14.91 10.61
C PHE A 28 1.54 -15.29 12.08
N VAL A 29 2.59 -15.21 12.87
CA VAL A 29 2.55 -15.49 14.32
C VAL A 29 2.38 -14.23 15.15
N GLN A 30 2.67 -13.05 14.59
CA GLN A 30 2.51 -11.77 15.27
C GLN A 30 2.20 -10.65 14.28
N ARG A 31 1.34 -9.72 14.70
CA ARG A 31 1.00 -8.49 13.99
C ARG A 31 1.23 -7.31 14.92
N VAL A 32 2.08 -6.36 14.54
CA VAL A 32 2.49 -5.25 15.39
C VAL A 32 2.47 -3.95 14.59
N GLU A 33 1.98 -2.87 15.20
CA GLU A 33 2.17 -1.55 14.64
C GLU A 33 3.65 -1.20 14.58
N ALA A 34 4.08 -0.62 13.46
CA ALA A 34 5.46 -0.37 13.19
C ALA A 34 5.68 0.90 12.36
N ARG A 35 6.93 1.38 12.33
CA ARG A 35 7.35 2.45 11.44
C ARG A 35 8.62 2.08 10.70
N LEU A 36 8.72 2.55 9.47
CA LEU A 36 9.91 2.50 8.64
C LEU A 36 10.43 3.92 8.44
N VAL A 37 11.70 4.13 8.76
CA VAL A 37 12.39 5.41 8.56
C VAL A 37 13.13 5.40 7.22
N GLY A 38 13.16 6.54 6.54
CA GLY A 38 13.80 6.68 5.22
C GLY A 38 12.89 6.31 4.04
N ALA A 39 11.59 6.07 4.31
CA ALA A 39 10.59 5.86 3.28
C ALA A 39 9.22 6.40 3.74
N HIS A 40 8.38 6.80 2.78
CA HIS A 40 7.01 7.26 3.03
C HIS A 40 6.03 6.60 2.06
N ARG A 41 4.76 6.55 2.44
CA ARG A 41 3.66 6.08 1.59
C ARG A 41 3.26 7.19 0.62
N ALA A 42 3.12 6.84 -0.67
CA ALA A 42 2.65 7.77 -1.69
C ALA A 42 1.81 7.02 -2.75
N LEU A 43 0.81 7.70 -3.33
CA LEU A 43 0.14 7.23 -4.55
C LEU A 43 1.02 7.59 -5.76
N CYS A 44 2.04 6.78 -6.00
CA CYS A 44 3.09 7.05 -6.97
C CYS A 44 3.34 5.94 -7.99
N VAL A 45 2.42 4.97 -8.10
CA VAL A 45 2.54 3.85 -9.03
C VAL A 45 1.29 3.77 -9.90
N TYR A 46 1.46 3.83 -11.23
CA TYR A 46 0.39 3.54 -12.16
C TYR A 46 -0.01 2.07 -12.12
N SER A 47 -1.30 1.82 -11.99
CA SER A 47 -1.87 0.47 -12.01
C SER A 47 -2.56 0.22 -13.34
N PHE A 48 -2.00 -0.67 -14.16
CA PHE A 48 -2.51 -1.03 -15.47
C PHE A 48 -3.31 -2.33 -15.47
N VAL A 49 -3.40 -3.03 -14.32
CA VAL A 49 -4.06 -4.34 -14.20
C VAL A 49 -5.07 -4.33 -13.06
N HIS A 50 -4.60 -4.10 -11.83
CA HIS A 50 -5.44 -4.28 -10.64
C HIS A 50 -6.48 -3.18 -10.45
N ARG A 51 -6.10 -1.90 -10.66
CA ARG A 51 -6.94 -0.72 -10.39
C ARG A 51 -7.11 0.20 -11.60
N GLY A 52 -6.73 -0.27 -12.79
CA GLY A 52 -6.85 0.43 -14.05
C GLY A 52 -6.49 -0.47 -15.20
N THR A 53 -6.45 0.12 -16.41
CA THR A 53 -5.95 -0.48 -17.66
C THR A 53 -4.84 0.37 -18.24
N ALA A 54 -4.22 -0.05 -19.34
CA ALA A 54 -3.21 0.75 -20.03
C ALA A 54 -3.78 2.09 -20.53
N GLU A 55 -5.03 2.11 -21.01
CA GLU A 55 -5.73 3.30 -21.54
C GLU A 55 -6.27 4.20 -20.41
N ARG A 56 -6.62 3.61 -19.28
CA ARG A 56 -7.15 4.30 -18.10
C ARG A 56 -6.45 3.85 -16.84
N PRO A 57 -5.20 4.27 -16.65
CA PRO A 57 -4.41 3.85 -15.49
C PRO A 57 -5.01 4.37 -14.19
N GLY A 58 -5.09 3.48 -13.21
CA GLY A 58 -5.34 3.86 -11.83
C GLY A 58 -4.03 4.18 -11.11
N LEU A 59 -4.11 4.46 -9.80
CA LEU A 59 -2.96 4.67 -8.94
C LEU A 59 -3.01 3.74 -7.74
N VAL A 60 -1.84 3.19 -7.41
CA VAL A 60 -1.65 2.42 -6.17
C VAL A 60 -0.49 2.98 -5.37
N LEU A 61 -0.43 2.60 -4.10
CA LEU A 61 0.60 3.05 -3.18
C LEU A 61 1.95 2.44 -3.51
N GLY A 62 2.97 3.27 -3.45
CA GLY A 62 4.36 2.87 -3.35
C GLY A 62 4.97 3.30 -2.02
N LEU A 63 5.95 2.55 -1.56
CA LEU A 63 6.85 2.97 -0.49
C LEU A 63 8.02 3.70 -1.14
N ASP A 64 7.95 5.03 -1.13
CA ASP A 64 8.92 5.89 -1.79
C ASP A 64 9.99 6.41 -0.82
N ARG A 65 11.14 6.81 -1.33
CA ARG A 65 12.31 7.24 -0.54
C ARG A 65 12.05 8.54 0.22
N GLY A 66 12.56 8.60 1.44
CA GLY A 66 12.52 9.77 2.32
C GLY A 66 11.36 9.73 3.32
N GLY A 67 11.47 10.50 4.39
CA GLY A 67 10.43 10.58 5.42
C GLY A 67 10.31 9.36 6.32
N THR A 68 9.09 9.10 6.77
CA THR A 68 8.75 7.97 7.65
C THR A 68 7.38 7.43 7.28
N CYS A 69 7.25 6.11 7.20
CA CYS A 69 5.98 5.44 6.99
C CYS A 69 5.55 4.68 8.25
N ARG A 70 4.32 4.90 8.70
CA ARG A 70 3.68 4.08 9.73
C ARG A 70 2.87 2.98 9.04
N GLY A 71 2.92 1.76 9.60
CA GLY A 71 2.25 0.60 9.04
C GLY A 71 2.23 -0.57 10.02
N ILE A 72 2.19 -1.78 9.48
CA ILE A 72 2.15 -3.02 10.23
C ILE A 72 3.41 -3.83 9.93
N ALA A 73 4.01 -4.43 10.95
CA ALA A 73 5.00 -5.48 10.82
C ALA A 73 4.36 -6.82 11.16
N TYR A 74 4.48 -7.78 10.25
CA TYR A 74 4.06 -9.16 10.46
C TYR A 74 5.28 -10.02 10.72
N ARG A 75 5.26 -10.83 11.79
CA ARG A 75 6.23 -11.87 12.04
C ARG A 75 5.70 -13.19 11.49
N VAL A 76 6.44 -13.77 10.58
CA VAL A 76 6.16 -15.05 9.92
C VAL A 76 7.13 -16.09 10.47
N SER A 77 6.61 -17.26 10.85
CA SER A 77 7.46 -18.37 11.33
C SER A 77 8.49 -18.76 10.28
N VAL A 78 9.67 -19.18 10.74
CA VAL A 78 10.73 -19.73 9.86
C VAL A 78 10.23 -20.88 8.99
N THR A 79 9.27 -21.68 9.48
CA THR A 79 8.67 -22.79 8.72
C THR A 79 7.84 -22.31 7.52
N GLU A 80 7.21 -21.14 7.60
CA GLU A 80 6.36 -20.55 6.55
C GLU A 80 7.12 -19.54 5.68
N ARG A 81 8.35 -19.22 6.07
CA ARG A 81 9.16 -18.15 5.46
C ARG A 81 9.27 -18.26 3.95
N ALA A 82 9.61 -19.43 3.44
CA ALA A 82 9.83 -19.64 1.99
C ALA A 82 8.54 -19.46 1.19
N ASP A 83 7.43 -19.99 1.68
CA ASP A 83 6.13 -19.93 1.04
C ASP A 83 5.56 -18.50 1.05
N VAL A 84 5.74 -17.77 2.17
CA VAL A 84 5.32 -16.38 2.27
C VAL A 84 6.15 -15.47 1.35
N ILE A 85 7.46 -15.67 1.23
CA ILE A 85 8.30 -14.94 0.27
C ILE A 85 7.83 -15.21 -1.17
N ALA A 86 7.57 -16.46 -1.52
CA ALA A 86 7.06 -16.83 -2.86
C ALA A 86 5.70 -16.18 -3.14
N TYR A 87 4.78 -16.20 -2.18
CA TYR A 87 3.49 -15.54 -2.25
C TYR A 87 3.63 -14.02 -2.46
N LEU A 88 4.45 -13.34 -1.66
CA LEU A 88 4.67 -11.90 -1.75
C LEU A 88 5.26 -11.49 -3.10
N ARG A 89 6.21 -12.26 -3.64
CA ARG A 89 6.76 -12.05 -4.99
C ARG A 89 5.68 -12.14 -6.05
N LYS A 90 4.86 -13.17 -6.01
CA LYS A 90 3.74 -13.33 -6.95
C LYS A 90 2.75 -12.17 -6.86
N ARG A 91 2.53 -11.63 -5.67
CA ARG A 91 1.58 -10.54 -5.42
C ARG A 91 2.14 -9.16 -5.76
N GLU A 92 3.35 -8.85 -5.31
CA GLU A 92 3.91 -7.49 -5.36
C GLU A 92 4.77 -7.25 -6.61
N GLN A 93 5.26 -8.31 -7.24
CA GLN A 93 6.17 -8.20 -8.39
C GLN A 93 5.53 -8.55 -9.73
N VAL A 94 4.20 -8.46 -9.86
CA VAL A 94 3.48 -8.71 -11.13
C VAL A 94 4.06 -7.90 -12.29
N THR A 95 4.49 -6.67 -12.03
CA THR A 95 5.07 -5.75 -13.03
C THR A 95 6.49 -5.33 -12.69
N SER A 96 7.09 -5.91 -11.64
CA SER A 96 8.45 -5.62 -11.16
C SER A 96 8.70 -4.15 -10.75
N VAL A 97 7.64 -3.36 -10.54
CA VAL A 97 7.74 -1.96 -10.10
C VAL A 97 8.22 -1.84 -8.66
N TYR A 98 8.07 -2.91 -7.88
CA TYR A 98 8.54 -2.96 -6.49
C TYR A 98 9.81 -3.80 -6.37
N ARG A 99 10.78 -3.26 -5.66
CA ARG A 99 12.03 -3.94 -5.30
C ARG A 99 11.94 -4.48 -3.89
N GLU A 100 12.31 -5.74 -3.71
CA GLU A 100 12.54 -6.33 -2.39
C GLU A 100 13.76 -5.66 -1.75
N VAL A 101 13.58 -5.15 -0.54
CA VAL A 101 14.68 -4.58 0.25
C VAL A 101 14.55 -5.00 1.71
N ILE A 102 15.68 -5.26 2.34
CA ILE A 102 15.76 -5.53 3.77
C ILE A 102 16.07 -4.23 4.49
N ARG A 103 15.23 -3.87 5.47
CA ARG A 103 15.32 -2.61 6.22
C ARG A 103 15.09 -2.78 7.71
N PRO A 104 15.67 -1.92 8.54
CA PRO A 104 15.30 -1.82 9.94
C PRO A 104 13.86 -1.33 10.08
N ILE A 105 13.04 -2.06 10.83
CA ILE A 105 11.64 -1.75 11.16
C ILE A 105 11.56 -1.50 12.65
N TRP A 106 10.97 -0.38 13.05
CA TRP A 106 10.79 0.01 14.44
C TRP A 106 9.42 -0.46 14.92
N LEU A 107 9.39 -1.38 15.88
CA LEU A 107 8.14 -1.90 16.44
C LEU A 107 7.58 -0.95 17.50
N ARG A 108 6.25 -0.85 17.59
CA ARG A 108 5.60 0.04 18.57
C ARG A 108 5.39 -0.62 19.94
N THR A 109 5.53 -1.92 20.05
CA THR A 109 5.32 -2.67 21.31
C THR A 109 6.28 -2.27 22.42
N GLN A 110 7.52 -1.93 22.07
CA GLN A 110 8.54 -1.47 23.01
C GLN A 110 9.31 -0.30 22.41
N PRO A 111 9.43 0.82 23.11
CA PRO A 111 10.23 1.96 22.66
C PRO A 111 11.66 1.54 22.33
N GLY A 112 12.12 1.86 21.10
CA GLY A 112 13.46 1.53 20.64
C GLY A 112 13.64 0.12 20.06
N GLN A 113 12.67 -0.78 20.17
CA GLN A 113 12.77 -2.11 19.58
C GLN A 113 12.78 -2.05 18.04
N ARG A 114 13.80 -2.64 17.47
CA ARG A 114 14.06 -2.67 16.02
C ARG A 114 14.26 -4.11 15.57
N VAL A 115 13.65 -4.46 14.46
CA VAL A 115 13.85 -5.76 13.77
C VAL A 115 14.30 -5.51 12.34
N THR A 116 14.96 -6.47 11.74
CA THR A 116 15.27 -6.48 10.31
C THR A 116 14.13 -7.14 9.56
N GLY A 117 13.64 -6.53 8.47
CA GLY A 117 12.50 -7.09 7.77
C GLY A 117 12.40 -6.70 6.30
N LEU A 118 11.61 -7.48 5.60
CA LEU A 118 11.32 -7.36 4.17
C LEU A 118 10.35 -6.21 3.92
N CYS A 119 10.72 -5.34 3.00
CA CYS A 119 9.92 -4.22 2.51
C CYS A 119 9.87 -4.23 0.98
N TYR A 120 8.78 -3.80 0.39
CA TYR A 120 8.63 -3.59 -1.05
C TYR A 120 8.67 -2.10 -1.35
N MET A 121 9.80 -1.61 -1.86
CA MET A 121 9.98 -0.20 -2.22
C MET A 121 9.81 0.01 -3.71
N VAL A 122 9.23 1.15 -4.11
CA VAL A 122 9.06 1.48 -5.52
C VAL A 122 10.41 1.69 -6.21
N ASP A 123 10.56 1.14 -7.41
CA ASP A 123 11.65 1.47 -8.31
C ASP A 123 11.34 2.74 -9.08
N ARG A 124 12.03 3.83 -8.73
CA ARG A 124 11.86 5.13 -9.42
C ARG A 124 12.28 5.13 -10.89
N GLY A 125 13.05 4.14 -11.33
CA GLY A 125 13.43 3.96 -12.74
C GLY A 125 12.41 3.18 -13.55
N HIS A 126 11.38 2.60 -12.91
CA HIS A 126 10.39 1.79 -13.61
C HIS A 126 9.34 2.65 -14.34
N PRO A 127 8.88 2.29 -15.57
CA PRO A 127 7.90 3.07 -16.33
C PRO A 127 6.56 3.31 -15.61
N GLN A 128 6.19 2.46 -14.66
CA GLN A 128 4.99 2.64 -13.83
C GLN A 128 5.18 3.61 -12.66
N TYR A 129 6.40 4.10 -12.41
CA TYR A 129 6.60 5.11 -11.38
C TYR A 129 6.05 6.46 -11.86
N ALA A 130 4.94 6.89 -11.25
CA ALA A 130 4.26 8.14 -11.60
C ALA A 130 4.94 9.39 -10.99
N GLY A 131 5.87 9.20 -10.06
CA GLY A 131 6.47 10.31 -9.33
C GLY A 131 5.48 11.01 -8.40
N ARG A 132 5.76 12.28 -8.12
CA ARG A 132 4.87 13.11 -7.31
C ARG A 132 3.82 13.78 -8.21
N LEU A 133 2.58 13.33 -8.07
CA LEU A 133 1.43 13.89 -8.76
C LEU A 133 0.74 14.96 -7.92
N SER A 134 0.15 15.97 -8.57
CA SER A 134 -0.76 16.90 -7.90
C SER A 134 -2.02 16.19 -7.41
N LEU A 135 -2.73 16.78 -6.46
CA LEU A 135 -4.00 16.23 -5.96
C LEU A 135 -5.04 16.07 -7.09
N GLU A 136 -5.07 16.99 -8.03
CA GLU A 136 -5.96 16.94 -9.20
C GLU A 136 -5.62 15.76 -10.12
N GLN A 137 -4.33 15.52 -10.40
CA GLN A 137 -3.88 14.37 -11.18
C GLN A 137 -4.20 13.06 -10.47
N GLN A 138 -3.97 12.98 -9.15
CA GLN A 138 -4.35 11.81 -8.36
C GLN A 138 -5.85 11.54 -8.43
N LEU A 139 -6.69 12.58 -8.25
CA LEU A 139 -8.14 12.49 -8.38
C LEU A 139 -8.56 11.98 -9.76
N HIS A 140 -7.96 12.51 -10.82
CA HIS A 140 -8.25 12.09 -12.19
C HIS A 140 -8.02 10.58 -12.36
N HIS A 141 -6.82 10.09 -12.03
CA HIS A 141 -6.48 8.68 -12.16
C HIS A 141 -7.32 7.77 -11.28
N VAL A 142 -7.57 8.16 -10.01
CA VAL A 142 -8.35 7.36 -9.08
C VAL A 142 -9.82 7.27 -9.50
N ARG A 143 -10.39 8.32 -10.08
CA ARG A 143 -11.78 8.34 -10.56
C ARG A 143 -12.00 7.44 -11.78
N GLN A 144 -11.09 7.47 -12.73
CA GLN A 144 -11.21 6.69 -13.96
C GLN A 144 -10.77 5.22 -13.79
N GLY A 145 -9.89 4.95 -12.84
CA GLY A 145 -9.25 3.66 -12.69
C GLY A 145 -10.22 2.56 -12.26
N HIS A 146 -10.31 1.51 -13.07
CA HIS A 146 -11.03 0.28 -12.78
C HIS A 146 -10.27 -0.88 -13.42
N GLY A 147 -9.91 -1.89 -12.64
CA GLY A 147 -9.15 -3.05 -13.09
C GLY A 147 -9.73 -4.35 -12.55
N VAL A 148 -8.98 -5.44 -12.69
CA VAL A 148 -9.43 -6.79 -12.28
C VAL A 148 -9.73 -6.90 -10.78
N SER A 149 -9.16 -6.03 -9.96
CA SER A 149 -9.42 -5.97 -8.51
C SER A 149 -10.46 -4.91 -8.12
N GLY A 150 -11.20 -4.37 -9.10
CA GLY A 150 -12.27 -3.39 -8.91
C GLY A 150 -11.80 -1.94 -9.02
N ALA A 151 -12.69 -1.02 -8.60
CA ALA A 151 -12.49 0.41 -8.73
C ALA A 151 -11.28 0.91 -7.89
N ASN A 152 -10.54 1.85 -8.46
CA ASN A 152 -9.38 2.44 -7.77
C ASN A 152 -9.79 3.28 -6.56
N ARG A 153 -10.97 3.89 -6.63
CA ARG A 153 -11.59 4.60 -5.50
C ARG A 153 -11.70 3.70 -4.26
N ASP A 154 -12.18 2.45 -4.43
CA ASP A 154 -12.37 1.53 -3.30
C ASP A 154 -11.02 1.15 -2.65
N TYR A 155 -9.96 1.07 -3.45
CA TYR A 155 -8.60 0.89 -2.93
C TYR A 155 -8.17 2.05 -2.02
N VAL A 156 -8.39 3.30 -2.47
CA VAL A 156 -8.05 4.50 -1.68
C VAL A 156 -8.86 4.57 -0.39
N THR A 157 -10.19 4.36 -0.47
CA THR A 157 -11.05 4.40 0.72
C THR A 157 -10.74 3.28 1.71
N SER A 158 -10.46 2.07 1.25
CA SER A 158 -10.03 0.96 2.12
C SER A 158 -8.69 1.23 2.79
N THR A 159 -7.76 1.90 2.08
CA THR A 159 -6.48 2.32 2.67
C THR A 159 -6.70 3.32 3.79
N VAL A 160 -7.52 4.35 3.55
CA VAL A 160 -7.83 5.38 4.56
C VAL A 160 -8.51 4.75 5.77
N ALA A 161 -9.51 3.89 5.56
CA ALA A 161 -10.18 3.17 6.66
C ALA A 161 -9.19 2.34 7.51
N ALA A 162 -8.25 1.64 6.88
CA ALA A 162 -7.23 0.89 7.60
C ALA A 162 -6.27 1.79 8.40
N LEU A 163 -5.93 2.96 7.89
CA LEU A 163 -5.12 3.95 8.60
C LEU A 163 -5.87 4.54 9.80
N GLU A 164 -7.15 4.87 9.64
CA GLU A 164 -8.01 5.39 10.71
C GLU A 164 -8.18 4.38 11.85
N GLN A 165 -8.35 3.07 11.53
CA GLN A 165 -8.38 2.00 12.53
C GLN A 165 -7.09 1.91 13.37
N LEU A 166 -5.96 2.32 12.80
CA LEU A 166 -4.67 2.38 13.48
C LEU A 166 -4.43 3.73 14.17
N GLY A 167 -5.39 4.66 14.11
CA GLY A 167 -5.24 6.03 14.63
C GLY A 167 -4.23 6.87 13.82
N TYR A 168 -3.98 6.54 12.56
CA TYR A 168 -3.07 7.27 11.70
C TYR A 168 -3.82 8.19 10.75
N ARG A 169 -3.31 9.41 10.60
CA ARG A 169 -3.83 10.37 9.65
C ARG A 169 -2.71 10.80 8.69
N GLU A 170 -2.96 10.62 7.41
CA GLU A 170 -2.12 11.12 6.31
C GLU A 170 -2.89 12.17 5.53
N THR A 171 -2.48 13.42 5.63
CA THR A 171 -3.25 14.58 5.19
C THR A 171 -3.67 14.48 3.72
N GLU A 172 -2.75 14.16 2.83
CA GLU A 172 -3.01 14.12 1.38
C GLU A 172 -3.95 12.97 1.00
N LEU A 173 -3.73 11.77 1.55
CA LEU A 173 -4.56 10.60 1.25
C LEU A 173 -5.98 10.74 1.82
N HIS A 174 -6.13 11.31 3.02
CA HIS A 174 -7.44 11.57 3.62
C HIS A 174 -8.19 12.66 2.86
N LEU A 175 -7.51 13.73 2.42
CA LEU A 175 -8.11 14.75 1.57
C LEU A 175 -8.60 14.18 0.23
N LEU A 176 -7.78 13.34 -0.40
CA LEU A 176 -8.16 12.63 -1.63
C LEU A 176 -9.43 11.78 -1.41
N ALA A 177 -9.50 11.00 -0.33
CA ALA A 177 -10.66 10.18 -0.01
C ALA A 177 -11.92 11.04 0.23
N GLN A 178 -11.80 12.17 0.93
CA GLN A 178 -12.91 13.12 1.13
C GLN A 178 -13.43 13.67 -0.19
N LEU A 179 -12.55 14.10 -1.10
CA LEU A 179 -12.94 14.62 -2.42
C LEU A 179 -13.56 13.56 -3.32
N LEU A 180 -13.15 12.29 -3.18
CA LEU A 180 -13.80 11.16 -3.82
C LEU A 180 -15.22 10.92 -3.25
N GLY A 181 -15.46 11.19 -1.96
CA GLY A 181 -16.75 11.00 -1.29
C GLY A 181 -17.80 12.03 -1.69
N ARG A 182 -17.44 13.31 -1.82
CA ARG A 182 -18.35 14.43 -2.08
C ARG A 182 -19.19 14.28 -3.36
N GLN A 183 -18.65 13.73 -4.42
CA GLN A 183 -19.37 13.53 -5.68
C GLN A 183 -20.52 12.49 -5.63
N ARG A 184 -20.58 11.63 -4.60
CA ARG A 184 -21.74 10.71 -4.45
C ARG A 184 -22.99 11.42 -3.96
N SER A 185 -22.83 12.47 -3.18
CA SER A 185 -23.95 13.30 -2.69
C SER A 185 -24.54 14.16 -3.80
N ASP A 186 -23.71 14.72 -4.68
CA ASP A 186 -24.17 15.60 -5.76
C ASP A 186 -24.94 14.84 -6.84
N VAL A 187 -24.55 13.63 -7.19
CA VAL A 187 -25.26 12.79 -8.18
C VAL A 187 -26.58 12.24 -7.60
N ARG A 188 -26.67 11.98 -6.29
CA ARG A 188 -27.94 11.58 -5.65
C ARG A 188 -28.90 12.73 -5.49
N GLY A 189 -28.43 13.96 -5.27
CA GLY A 189 -29.26 15.16 -5.20
C GLY A 189 -29.93 15.50 -6.53
N GLN A 190 -29.24 15.33 -7.65
CA GLN A 190 -29.79 15.62 -8.99
C GLN A 190 -30.80 14.59 -9.50
N MET A 191 -30.83 13.36 -8.96
CA MET A 191 -31.83 12.35 -9.33
C MET A 191 -33.15 12.47 -8.53
N SER A 192 -33.22 13.27 -7.46
CA SER A 192 -34.43 13.50 -6.69
C SER A 192 -35.28 14.64 -7.22
N ASP A 193 -34.72 15.54 -8.04
CA ASP A 193 -35.43 16.75 -8.54
C ASP A 193 -36.08 16.54 -9.93
N CYS A 194 -36.10 15.33 -10.47
CA CYS A 194 -36.76 14.98 -11.73
C CYS A 194 -38.01 14.08 -11.53
N LYS A 195 -38.77 14.30 -10.48
CA LYS A 195 -40.09 13.68 -10.31
C LYS A 195 -41.07 14.77 -9.83
N ASP A 196 -41.56 15.53 -10.77
CA ASP A 196 -42.84 16.25 -10.74
C ASP A 196 -43.42 16.29 -12.17
#